data_157a3c1be56fe64d46a8316caf5d4f98
#
_entry.id   157a3c1be56fe64d46a8316caf5d4f98
#
_cell.length_a   1.000
_cell.length_b   1.000
_cell.length_c   1.000
_cell.angle_alpha   90.00
_cell.angle_beta   90.00
_cell.angle_gamma   90.00
#
_symmetry.space_group_name_H-M   'P 1'
#
loop_
_entity.id
_entity.type
_entity.pdbx_description
1 polymer ?
#
loop_
_entity_poly.entity_id
_entity_poly.type
_entity_poly.pdbx_seq_one_letter_code
_entity_poly.pdbx_strand_id
1 'polypeptide(L)'
;MKQVILVRQDLKMDKGKLTVQVAHASVEATLNSSKKTIHDWKEEGMKKVVLKVSDLKELKKFLIDAKSLGLVTGLIRDAGKTFFKRPTITCLGIGPDDEE
;
A
#
# COMPACT_ATOMS: atom_id res chain seq x y z
N MET A 1 7.55 11.80 8.74
CA MET A 1 6.62 10.67 8.48
C MET A 1 6.45 10.40 6.99
N LYS A 2 6.31 9.15 6.63
CA LYS A 2 5.99 8.76 5.25
C LYS A 2 5.11 7.52 5.22
N GLN A 3 4.38 7.38 4.13
CA GLN A 3 3.63 6.17 3.79
C GLN A 3 4.32 5.51 2.61
N VAL A 4 4.51 4.21 2.68
CA VAL A 4 5.12 3.43 1.60
C VAL A 4 4.04 2.56 0.96
N ILE A 5 4.02 2.54 -0.36
CA ILE A 5 3.08 1.70 -1.11
C ILE A 5 3.88 0.76 -1.99
N LEU A 6 3.69 -0.53 -1.79
CA LEU A 6 4.37 -1.57 -2.55
C LEU A 6 3.44 -2.10 -3.63
N VAL A 7 3.93 -2.18 -4.86
CA VAL A 7 3.15 -2.58 -6.02
C VAL A 7 3.77 -3.80 -6.68
N ARG A 8 2.96 -4.80 -6.99
CA ARG A 8 3.42 -5.98 -7.71
C ARG A 8 3.77 -5.63 -9.16
N GLN A 9 5.02 -5.81 -9.52
CA GLN A 9 5.51 -5.53 -10.87
C GLN A 9 5.07 -6.60 -11.87
N ASP A 10 4.92 -7.84 -11.43
CA ASP A 10 4.59 -8.97 -12.28
C ASP A 10 3.19 -8.90 -12.91
N LEU A 11 2.29 -8.11 -12.33
CA LEU A 11 0.94 -7.95 -12.86
C LEU A 11 0.88 -7.06 -14.09
N LYS A 12 1.92 -6.25 -14.33
CA LYS A 12 2.03 -5.38 -15.51
C LYS A 12 0.78 -4.53 -15.75
N MET A 13 0.26 -3.93 -14.68
CA MET A 13 -0.91 -3.07 -14.77
C MET A 13 -0.60 -1.83 -15.61
N ASP A 14 -1.57 -1.38 -16.43
CA ASP A 14 -1.43 -0.10 -17.12
C ASP A 14 -1.49 1.07 -16.12
N LYS A 15 -1.16 2.27 -16.60
CA LYS A 15 -1.07 3.45 -15.73
C LYS A 15 -2.36 3.74 -14.97
N GLY A 16 -3.50 3.64 -15.65
CA GLY A 16 -4.79 3.92 -15.02
C GLY A 16 -5.08 2.93 -13.89
N LYS A 17 -4.94 1.63 -14.17
CA LYS A 17 -5.18 0.59 -13.17
C LYS A 17 -4.19 0.70 -12.02
N LEU A 18 -2.91 0.90 -12.32
CA LEU A 18 -1.87 1.07 -11.32
C LEU A 18 -2.17 2.24 -10.39
N THR A 19 -2.53 3.38 -10.95
CA THR A 19 -2.84 4.59 -10.20
C THR A 19 -3.99 4.35 -9.22
N VAL A 20 -5.05 3.69 -9.67
CA VAL A 20 -6.20 3.39 -8.81
C VAL A 20 -5.81 2.44 -7.69
N GLN A 21 -5.04 1.41 -7.98
CA GLN A 21 -4.61 0.45 -6.96
C GLN A 21 -3.70 1.11 -5.89
N VAL A 22 -2.80 1.99 -6.32
CA VAL A 22 -1.95 2.76 -5.40
C VAL A 22 -2.81 3.66 -4.51
N ALA A 23 -3.80 4.33 -5.09
CA ALA A 23 -4.72 5.16 -4.32
C ALA A 23 -5.50 4.34 -3.29
N HIS A 24 -5.98 3.17 -3.67
CA HIS A 24 -6.67 2.25 -2.74
C HIS A 24 -5.76 1.89 -1.56
N ALA A 25 -4.51 1.55 -1.82
CA ALA A 25 -3.56 1.17 -0.78
C ALA A 25 -3.29 2.34 0.19
N SER A 26 -3.14 3.54 -0.35
CA SER A 26 -2.92 4.74 0.47
C SER A 26 -4.12 5.01 1.37
N VAL A 27 -5.32 4.98 0.82
CA VAL A 27 -6.55 5.23 1.58
C VAL A 27 -6.74 4.15 2.65
N GLU A 28 -6.58 2.88 2.30
CA GLU A 28 -6.79 1.77 3.25
C GLU A 28 -5.83 1.87 4.44
N ALA A 29 -4.55 2.07 4.19
CA ALA A 29 -3.56 2.22 5.26
C ALA A 29 -3.86 3.45 6.12
N THR A 30 -4.28 4.55 5.49
CA THR A 30 -4.65 5.77 6.21
C THR A 30 -5.86 5.53 7.11
N LEU A 31 -6.88 4.86 6.62
CA LEU A 31 -8.08 4.56 7.40
C LEU A 31 -7.78 3.65 8.60
N ASN A 32 -6.74 2.83 8.50
CA ASN A 32 -6.31 1.95 9.59
C ASN A 32 -5.39 2.64 10.59
N SER A 33 -5.01 3.88 10.34
CA SER A 33 -4.10 4.65 11.21
C SER A 33 -4.85 5.46 12.24
N SER A 34 -4.17 5.83 13.34
CA SER A 34 -4.77 6.68 14.37
C SER A 34 -4.98 8.10 13.84
N LYS A 35 -5.97 8.78 14.41
CA LYS A 35 -6.24 10.18 14.05
C LYS A 35 -5.03 11.08 14.26
N LYS A 36 -4.29 10.85 15.34
CA LYS A 36 -3.08 11.63 15.64
C LYS A 36 -2.02 11.43 14.58
N THR A 37 -1.76 10.19 14.19
CA THR A 37 -0.78 9.86 13.15
C THR A 37 -1.16 10.50 11.82
N ILE A 38 -2.42 10.41 11.43
CA ILE A 38 -2.92 11.01 10.20
C ILE A 38 -2.73 12.53 10.24
N HIS A 39 -3.08 13.18 11.36
CA HIS A 39 -2.91 14.61 11.52
C HIS A 39 -1.46 15.03 11.36
N ASP A 40 -0.55 14.36 12.06
CA ASP A 40 0.88 14.69 12.02
C ASP A 40 1.46 14.51 10.62
N TRP A 41 1.12 13.41 9.96
CA TRP A 41 1.53 13.15 8.60
C TRP A 41 1.01 14.20 7.62
N LYS A 42 -0.26 14.59 7.77
CA LYS A 42 -0.88 15.62 6.94
C LYS A 42 -0.15 16.95 7.12
N GLU A 43 0.17 17.33 8.35
CA GLU A 43 0.89 18.58 8.63
C GLU A 43 2.29 18.57 7.98
N GLU A 44 2.90 17.39 7.84
CA GLU A 44 4.21 17.24 7.21
C GLU A 44 4.14 17.10 5.69
N GLY A 45 2.96 17.18 5.08
CA GLY A 45 2.78 17.16 3.63
C GLY A 45 2.33 15.83 3.04
N MET A 46 1.99 14.84 3.86
CA MET A 46 1.49 13.53 3.41
C MET A 46 2.45 12.81 2.46
N LYS A 47 3.72 12.79 2.78
CA LYS A 47 4.75 12.14 1.95
C LYS A 47 4.41 10.67 1.69
N LYS A 48 4.49 10.28 0.43
CA LYS A 48 4.27 8.92 -0.04
C LYS A 48 5.41 8.46 -0.93
N VAL A 49 5.77 7.19 -0.82
CA VAL A 49 6.79 6.58 -1.68
C VAL A 49 6.18 5.32 -2.27
N VAL A 50 6.24 5.19 -3.59
CA VAL A 50 5.74 4.00 -4.29
C VAL A 50 6.94 3.20 -4.75
N LEU A 51 7.00 1.93 -4.34
CA LEU A 51 8.09 1.02 -4.68
C LEU A 51 7.52 -0.23 -5.34
N LYS A 52 8.29 -0.83 -6.23
CA LYS A 52 7.91 -2.06 -6.91
C LYS A 52 8.44 -3.26 -6.13
N VAL A 53 7.61 -4.31 -6.04
CA VAL A 53 8.06 -5.63 -5.60
C VAL A 53 7.88 -6.59 -6.77
N SER A 54 8.68 -7.65 -6.82
CA SER A 54 8.71 -8.53 -7.98
C SER A 54 7.44 -9.35 -8.14
N ASP A 55 6.85 -9.84 -7.05
CA ASP A 55 5.71 -10.73 -7.11
C ASP A 55 4.95 -10.77 -5.77
N LEU A 56 3.93 -11.63 -5.71
CA LEU A 56 3.11 -11.79 -4.50
C LEU A 56 3.92 -12.30 -3.31
N LYS A 57 4.87 -13.18 -3.55
CA LYS A 57 5.71 -13.74 -2.48
C LYS A 57 6.51 -12.64 -1.77
N GLU A 58 7.13 -11.76 -2.55
CA GLU A 58 7.88 -10.63 -2.02
C GLU A 58 6.96 -9.65 -1.29
N LEU A 59 5.81 -9.36 -1.86
CA LEU A 59 4.83 -8.48 -1.22
C LEU A 59 4.40 -9.03 0.13
N LYS A 60 4.09 -10.33 0.21
CA LYS A 60 3.69 -10.97 1.47
C LYS A 60 4.81 -10.95 2.51
N LYS A 61 6.05 -11.07 2.08
CA LYS A 61 7.21 -10.98 2.97
C LYS A 61 7.25 -9.60 3.66
N PHE A 62 7.08 -8.53 2.89
CA PHE A 62 7.03 -7.18 3.45
C PHE A 62 5.82 -6.97 4.35
N LEU A 63 4.68 -7.58 4.03
CA LEU A 63 3.51 -7.53 4.89
C LEU A 63 3.80 -8.14 6.27
N ILE A 64 4.42 -9.30 6.29
CA ILE A 64 4.80 -9.99 7.53
C ILE A 64 5.78 -9.12 8.32
N ASP A 65 6.81 -8.58 7.65
CA ASP A 65 7.82 -7.74 8.30
C ASP A 65 7.18 -6.47 8.89
N ALA A 66 6.31 -5.82 8.15
CA ALA A 66 5.62 -4.61 8.63
C ALA A 66 4.77 -4.90 9.86
N LYS A 67 4.01 -5.99 9.84
CA LYS A 67 3.20 -6.40 10.99
C LYS A 67 4.06 -6.74 12.19
N SER A 68 5.20 -7.39 11.99
CA SER A 68 6.14 -7.71 13.07
C SER A 68 6.69 -6.46 13.74
N LEU A 69 6.85 -5.38 12.99
CA LEU A 69 7.33 -4.10 13.50
C LEU A 69 6.20 -3.23 14.08
N GLY A 70 4.96 -3.71 14.07
CA GLY A 70 3.82 -2.97 14.57
C GLY A 70 3.36 -1.84 13.66
N LEU A 71 3.76 -1.86 12.39
CA LEU A 71 3.37 -0.83 11.44
C LEU A 71 1.94 -1.07 10.95
N VAL A 72 1.24 0.02 10.68
CA VAL A 72 -0.10 -0.05 10.08
C VAL A 72 0.02 -0.49 8.62
N THR A 73 -0.85 -1.38 8.20
CA THR A 73 -0.86 -1.89 6.83
C THR A 73 -2.24 -1.76 6.20
N GLY A 74 -2.27 -1.67 4.88
CA GLY A 74 -3.50 -1.72 4.08
C GLY A 74 -3.26 -2.60 2.87
N LEU A 75 -3.73 -3.84 2.92
CA LEU A 75 -3.58 -4.79 1.83
C LEU A 75 -4.75 -4.65 0.86
N ILE A 76 -4.43 -4.52 -0.42
CA ILE A 76 -5.44 -4.30 -1.46
C ILE A 76 -5.62 -5.56 -2.29
N ARG A 77 -6.87 -5.99 -2.39
CA ARG A 77 -7.29 -7.11 -3.20
C ARG A 77 -8.33 -6.63 -4.20
N ASP A 78 -7.99 -6.71 -5.47
CA ASP A 78 -8.95 -6.40 -6.54
C ASP A 78 -9.99 -7.52 -6.63
N ALA A 79 -11.25 -7.16 -6.83
CA ALA A 79 -12.34 -8.13 -6.84
C ALA A 79 -12.35 -9.04 -8.08
N GLY A 80 -11.56 -8.69 -9.11
CA GLY A 80 -11.47 -9.51 -10.33
C GLY A 80 -12.61 -9.29 -11.32
N LYS A 81 -13.18 -8.08 -11.32
CA LYS A 81 -14.35 -7.77 -12.19
C LYS A 81 -14.00 -6.82 -13.34
N THR A 82 -12.78 -6.35 -13.43
CA THR A 82 -12.35 -5.41 -14.47
C THR A 82 -11.09 -5.92 -15.17
N PHE A 83 -9.92 -5.36 -14.81
CA PHE A 83 -8.65 -5.76 -15.42
C PHE A 83 -8.28 -7.21 -15.12
N PHE A 84 -8.46 -7.65 -13.87
CA PHE A 84 -8.20 -9.02 -13.49
C PHE A 84 -9.47 -9.84 -13.52
N LYS A 85 -9.37 -11.10 -13.99
CA LYS A 85 -10.52 -12.00 -14.13
C LYS A 85 -10.88 -12.73 -12.85
N ARG A 86 -10.04 -12.62 -11.82
CA ARG A 86 -10.28 -13.23 -10.51
C ARG A 86 -9.69 -12.33 -9.41
N PRO A 87 -10.12 -12.51 -8.16
CA PRO A 87 -9.58 -11.71 -7.05
C PRO A 87 -8.07 -11.79 -7.01
N THR A 88 -7.41 -10.64 -6.93
CA THR A 88 -5.96 -10.53 -7.05
C THR A 88 -5.43 -9.52 -6.05
N ILE A 89 -4.44 -9.92 -5.24
CA ILE A 89 -3.74 -8.98 -4.37
C ILE A 89 -2.80 -8.16 -5.25
N THR A 90 -2.91 -6.83 -5.18
CA THR A 90 -2.20 -5.92 -6.08
C THR A 90 -1.17 -5.05 -5.39
N CYS A 91 -1.50 -4.51 -4.24
CA CYS A 91 -0.70 -3.50 -3.54
C CYS A 91 -0.75 -3.68 -2.04
N LEU A 92 0.22 -3.08 -1.37
CA LEU A 92 0.27 -3.01 0.08
C LEU A 92 0.67 -1.60 0.51
N GLY A 93 -0.19 -0.94 1.29
CA GLY A 93 0.16 0.33 1.93
C GLY A 93 0.74 0.07 3.31
N ILE A 94 1.77 0.79 3.68
CA ILE A 94 2.43 0.70 4.99
C ILE A 94 2.57 2.11 5.56
N GLY A 95 2.07 2.31 6.76
CA GLY A 95 2.10 3.62 7.41
C GLY A 95 0.89 4.49 7.07
N PRO A 96 0.94 5.79 7.42
CA PRO A 96 2.16 6.57 7.71
C PRO A 96 2.81 6.24 9.04
N ASP A 97 4.13 6.39 9.08
CA ASP A 97 4.94 6.21 10.30
C ASP A 97 6.24 7.01 10.15
N ASP A 98 7.01 7.04 11.22
CA ASP A 98 8.30 7.72 11.20
C ASP A 98 9.23 7.09 10.17
N GLU A 99 10.07 7.94 9.56
CA GLU A 99 11.02 7.47 8.56
C GLU A 99 12.21 6.79 9.23
N GLU A 100 12.51 5.59 8.78
CA GLU A 100 13.70 4.84 9.19
C GLU A 100 14.34 4.14 8.02
#